data_ff26267922452a10cf3ec1905cf03033
#
_entry.id   ff26267922452a10cf3ec1905cf03033
#
_cell.length_a   1.000
_cell.length_b   1.000
_cell.length_c   1.000
_cell.angle_alpha   90.00
_cell.angle_beta   90.00
_cell.angle_gamma   90.00
#
_symmetry.space_group_name_H-M   'P 1'
#
loop_
_entity.id
_entity.type
_entity.pdbx_description
1 polymer ?
#
loop_
_entity_poly.entity_id
_entity_poly.type
_entity_poly.pdbx_seq_one_letter_code
_entity_poly.pdbx_strand_id
1 'polypeptide(L)'
;GSLQYDRDISEIGLSDGIFLVAENTANNSVHIIQVPRDTMTEITVTDDDSNPIGTEINHLTRAWMYGDNHAKSGTYAMKAVSGVFGGLPIDGYMAGSIDIINELNDYVGGVEVTIEDDGLEAANPAFVKGQTVKLEGDMAERFVRYRDTSAEFTAMTRMSRQRQYAIAFEHAITA
;
A
#
# COMPACT_ATOMS: atom_id res chain seq x y z
N GLY A 1 10.92 5.74 -28.62
CA GLY A 1 11.17 6.90 -27.80
C GLY A 1 10.41 6.76 -26.50
N SER A 2 11.08 6.80 -25.34
CA SER A 2 10.41 6.85 -24.05
C SER A 2 9.62 8.15 -23.97
N LEU A 3 8.33 8.06 -23.71
CA LEU A 3 7.51 9.20 -23.31
C LEU A 3 7.98 9.62 -21.92
N GLN A 4 8.85 10.62 -21.84
CA GLN A 4 9.34 11.16 -20.59
C GLN A 4 8.33 12.21 -20.15
N TYR A 5 7.40 11.83 -19.28
CA TYR A 5 6.45 12.73 -18.66
C TYR A 5 7.02 13.25 -17.36
N ASP A 6 7.30 14.53 -17.35
CA ASP A 6 7.72 15.32 -16.16
C ASP A 6 6.46 15.89 -15.47
N ARG A 7 5.49 15.01 -15.14
CA ARG A 7 4.35 15.41 -14.34
C ARG A 7 4.80 15.61 -12.91
N ASP A 8 4.42 16.72 -12.29
CA ASP A 8 4.72 16.97 -10.88
C ASP A 8 4.00 15.90 -10.02
N ILE A 9 4.74 14.86 -9.65
CA ILE A 9 4.26 13.71 -8.87
C ILE A 9 3.89 14.14 -7.44
N SER A 10 4.26 15.36 -7.02
CA SER A 10 4.07 15.85 -5.66
C SER A 10 2.59 16.01 -5.27
N GLU A 11 1.69 16.23 -6.24
CA GLU A 11 0.27 16.47 -5.96
C GLU A 11 -0.58 15.18 -5.93
N ILE A 12 -0.21 14.14 -6.70
CA ILE A 12 -1.02 12.92 -6.84
C ILE A 12 -0.38 11.73 -6.14
N GLY A 13 0.94 11.69 -6.07
CA GLY A 13 1.70 10.67 -5.37
C GLY A 13 1.77 9.31 -6.08
N LEU A 14 2.40 8.36 -5.41
CA LEU A 14 2.56 6.97 -5.81
C LEU A 14 1.89 6.07 -4.76
N SER A 15 1.38 4.90 -5.18
CA SER A 15 0.83 3.92 -4.25
C SER A 15 1.96 3.17 -3.54
N ASP A 16 2.13 3.37 -2.24
CA ASP A 16 3.17 2.72 -1.44
C ASP A 16 2.76 1.35 -0.88
N GLY A 17 1.49 1.18 -0.53
CA GLY A 17 0.90 -0.08 -0.10
C GLY A 17 -0.31 -0.42 -0.94
N ILE A 18 -0.31 -1.58 -1.58
CA ILE A 18 -1.39 -2.04 -2.45
C ILE A 18 -1.88 -3.38 -1.94
N PHE A 19 -3.18 -3.44 -1.64
CA PHE A 19 -3.81 -4.65 -1.13
C PHE A 19 -5.04 -4.97 -1.97
N LEU A 20 -5.16 -6.23 -2.39
CA LEU A 20 -6.38 -6.77 -2.94
C LEU A 20 -7.14 -7.49 -1.82
N VAL A 21 -8.36 -7.06 -1.57
CA VAL A 21 -9.26 -7.70 -0.59
C VAL A 21 -10.27 -8.52 -1.38
N ALA A 22 -10.30 -9.83 -1.14
CA ALA A 22 -11.21 -10.77 -1.78
C ALA A 22 -12.13 -11.40 -0.73
N GLU A 23 -13.42 -11.21 -0.89
CA GLU A 23 -14.45 -11.84 -0.07
C GLU A 23 -14.98 -13.10 -0.75
N ASN A 24 -14.96 -14.22 -0.03
CA ASN A 24 -15.66 -15.43 -0.46
C ASN A 24 -17.03 -15.48 0.22
N THR A 25 -18.06 -15.08 -0.53
CA THR A 25 -19.44 -15.01 -0.03
C THR A 25 -20.05 -16.37 0.28
N ALA A 26 -19.45 -17.48 -0.18
CA ALA A 26 -19.97 -18.82 0.09
C ALA A 26 -19.66 -19.29 1.53
N ASN A 27 -18.57 -18.80 2.12
CA ASN A 27 -18.15 -19.19 3.47
C ASN A 27 -17.81 -17.99 4.37
N ASN A 28 -18.10 -16.76 3.92
CA ASN A 28 -17.81 -15.49 4.62
C ASN A 28 -16.34 -15.32 5.00
N SER A 29 -15.40 -15.85 4.19
CA SER A 29 -13.99 -15.61 4.43
C SER A 29 -13.49 -14.40 3.63
N VAL A 30 -12.61 -13.62 4.26
CA VAL A 30 -11.92 -12.50 3.63
C VAL A 30 -10.44 -12.85 3.47
N HIS A 31 -9.89 -12.56 2.31
CA HIS A 31 -8.47 -12.74 2.01
C HIS A 31 -7.85 -11.41 1.65
N ILE A 32 -6.80 -11.03 2.36
CA ILE A 32 -6.02 -9.83 2.08
C ILE A 32 -4.73 -10.24 1.38
N ILE A 33 -4.58 -9.84 0.14
CA ILE A 33 -3.43 -10.14 -0.71
C ILE A 33 -2.63 -8.86 -0.92
N GLN A 34 -1.44 -8.78 -0.36
CA GLN A 34 -0.55 -7.66 -0.62
C GLN A 34 0.08 -7.81 -2.01
N VAL A 35 -0.05 -6.78 -2.84
CA VAL A 35 0.55 -6.74 -4.18
C VAL A 35 1.80 -5.87 -4.11
N PRO A 36 3.00 -6.39 -4.46
CA PRO A 36 4.21 -5.59 -4.45
C PRO A 36 4.08 -4.37 -5.37
N ARG A 37 4.34 -3.19 -4.85
CA ARG A 37 4.21 -1.93 -5.63
C ARG A 37 5.11 -1.89 -6.86
N ASP A 38 6.23 -2.63 -6.82
CA ASP A 38 7.21 -2.72 -7.91
C ASP A 38 6.88 -3.84 -8.93
N THR A 39 5.70 -4.47 -8.81
CA THR A 39 5.20 -5.45 -9.78
C THR A 39 5.08 -4.78 -11.16
N MET A 40 5.69 -5.40 -12.18
CA MET A 40 5.59 -4.96 -13.56
C MET A 40 4.25 -5.41 -14.15
N THR A 41 3.46 -4.45 -14.60
CA THR A 41 2.15 -4.70 -15.21
C THR A 41 1.82 -3.63 -16.23
N GLU A 42 0.82 -3.89 -17.06
CA GLU A 42 0.29 -2.88 -17.96
C GLU A 42 -0.43 -1.79 -17.15
N ILE A 43 0.00 -0.54 -17.33
CA ILE A 43 -0.62 0.64 -16.74
C ILE A 43 -1.13 1.59 -17.82
N THR A 44 -2.20 2.34 -17.52
CA THR A 44 -2.70 3.39 -18.41
C THR A 44 -1.80 4.61 -18.30
N VAL A 45 -1.44 5.20 -19.45
CA VAL A 45 -0.65 6.43 -19.56
C VAL A 45 -1.55 7.54 -20.12
N THR A 46 -1.42 8.74 -19.57
CA THR A 46 -2.21 9.91 -19.98
C THR A 46 -1.31 11.04 -20.50
N ASP A 47 -1.90 11.96 -21.31
CA ASP A 47 -1.29 13.24 -21.66
C ASP A 47 -1.37 14.26 -20.49
N ASP A 48 -0.92 15.50 -20.75
CA ASP A 48 -0.94 16.58 -19.75
C ASP A 48 -2.37 17.00 -19.35
N ASP A 49 -3.34 16.78 -20.23
CA ASP A 49 -4.76 17.03 -19.97
C ASP A 49 -5.46 15.82 -19.33
N SER A 50 -4.68 14.79 -18.91
CA SER A 50 -5.16 13.54 -18.29
C SER A 50 -6.06 12.68 -19.18
N ASN A 51 -5.95 12.83 -20.53
CA ASN A 51 -6.60 11.93 -21.46
C ASN A 51 -5.74 10.68 -21.67
N PRO A 52 -6.33 9.47 -21.66
CA PRO A 52 -5.58 8.24 -21.93
C PRO A 52 -5.00 8.27 -23.35
N ILE A 53 -3.68 8.08 -23.47
CA ILE A 53 -2.96 8.02 -24.76
C ILE A 53 -2.46 6.61 -25.09
N GLY A 54 -2.57 5.68 -24.16
CA GLY A 54 -2.16 4.30 -24.35
C GLY A 54 -1.89 3.56 -23.05
N THR A 55 -1.15 2.48 -23.18
CA THR A 55 -0.67 1.67 -22.05
C THR A 55 0.82 1.40 -22.19
N GLU A 56 1.50 1.17 -21.07
CA GLU A 56 2.89 0.71 -21.03
C GLU A 56 3.08 -0.33 -19.93
N ILE A 57 4.12 -1.14 -20.04
CA ILE A 57 4.55 -2.03 -18.94
C ILE A 57 5.43 -1.23 -18.00
N ASN A 58 4.98 -1.05 -16.76
CA ASN A 58 5.71 -0.27 -15.76
C ASN A 58 5.37 -0.79 -14.35
N HIS A 59 6.01 -0.21 -13.32
CA HIS A 59 5.72 -0.55 -11.92
C HIS A 59 4.27 -0.17 -11.55
N LEU A 60 3.57 -1.09 -10.88
CA LEU A 60 2.18 -0.94 -10.43
C LEU A 60 1.95 0.35 -9.63
N THR A 61 2.93 0.74 -8.79
CA THR A 61 2.87 1.99 -8.01
C THR A 61 2.57 3.23 -8.86
N ARG A 62 2.94 3.23 -10.15
CA ARG A 62 2.76 4.36 -11.07
C ARG A 62 1.36 4.44 -11.66
N ALA A 63 0.57 3.37 -11.58
CA ALA A 63 -0.79 3.38 -12.14
C ALA A 63 -1.67 4.49 -11.53
N TRP A 64 -1.44 4.82 -10.25
CA TRP A 64 -2.18 5.86 -9.54
C TRP A 64 -1.90 7.27 -10.06
N MET A 65 -0.65 7.58 -10.42
CA MET A 65 -0.22 8.93 -10.78
C MET A 65 -0.80 9.47 -12.09
N TYR A 66 -1.32 8.60 -12.94
CA TYR A 66 -1.85 8.98 -14.24
C TYR A 66 -3.31 9.47 -14.21
N GLY A 67 -3.98 9.42 -13.05
CA GLY A 67 -5.28 10.06 -12.85
C GLY A 67 -5.14 11.56 -12.59
N ASP A 68 -6.15 12.34 -12.96
CA ASP A 68 -6.25 13.78 -12.65
C ASP A 68 -6.98 14.03 -11.32
N ASN A 69 -7.60 12.99 -10.79
CA ASN A 69 -8.33 12.99 -9.53
C ASN A 69 -8.35 11.57 -8.96
N HIS A 70 -8.76 11.44 -7.70
CA HIS A 70 -8.81 10.16 -7.00
C HIS A 70 -9.65 9.09 -7.72
N ALA A 71 -10.75 9.47 -8.36
CA ALA A 71 -11.60 8.52 -9.06
C ALA A 71 -10.93 7.90 -10.28
N LYS A 72 -10.26 8.72 -11.12
CA LYS A 72 -9.49 8.21 -12.25
C LYS A 72 -8.26 7.43 -11.81
N SER A 73 -7.52 7.94 -10.81
CA SER A 73 -6.37 7.24 -10.23
C SER A 73 -6.77 5.86 -9.71
N GLY A 74 -7.88 5.77 -8.98
CA GLY A 74 -8.43 4.50 -8.51
C GLY A 74 -8.82 3.56 -9.64
N THR A 75 -9.45 4.09 -10.70
CA THR A 75 -9.82 3.29 -11.88
C THR A 75 -8.59 2.71 -12.58
N TYR A 76 -7.53 3.50 -12.75
CA TYR A 76 -6.29 3.03 -13.37
C TYR A 76 -5.55 2.02 -12.48
N ALA A 77 -5.53 2.25 -11.18
CA ALA A 77 -4.96 1.31 -10.22
C ALA A 77 -5.72 -0.04 -10.21
N MET A 78 -7.06 0.00 -10.18
CA MET A 78 -7.89 -1.23 -10.27
C MET A 78 -7.61 -1.99 -11.57
N LYS A 79 -7.54 -1.29 -12.72
CA LYS A 79 -7.22 -1.92 -14.01
C LYS A 79 -5.85 -2.59 -13.98
N ALA A 80 -4.84 -1.93 -13.44
CA ALA A 80 -3.49 -2.45 -13.35
C ALA A 80 -3.41 -3.67 -12.41
N VAL A 81 -4.06 -3.62 -11.24
CA VAL A 81 -4.15 -4.76 -10.31
C VAL A 81 -4.92 -5.91 -10.95
N SER A 82 -6.04 -5.64 -11.60
CA SER A 82 -6.79 -6.66 -12.38
C SER A 82 -5.89 -7.39 -13.38
N GLY A 83 -5.05 -6.65 -14.11
CA GLY A 83 -4.07 -7.22 -15.04
C GLY A 83 -3.06 -8.17 -14.38
N VAL A 84 -2.56 -7.84 -13.19
CA VAL A 84 -1.67 -8.72 -12.40
C VAL A 84 -2.34 -10.07 -12.11
N PHE A 85 -3.65 -10.08 -11.90
CA PHE A 85 -4.45 -11.28 -11.60
C PHE A 85 -5.18 -11.86 -12.81
N GLY A 86 -4.66 -11.65 -14.02
CA GLY A 86 -5.18 -12.25 -15.24
C GLY A 86 -6.53 -11.74 -15.69
N GLY A 87 -6.87 -10.49 -15.35
CA GLY A 87 -8.13 -9.86 -15.71
C GLY A 87 -9.24 -10.08 -14.67
N LEU A 88 -8.88 -10.41 -13.41
CA LEU A 88 -9.84 -10.55 -12.31
C LEU A 88 -10.67 -9.26 -12.17
N PRO A 89 -12.02 -9.32 -12.23
CA PRO A 89 -12.86 -8.15 -11.96
C PRO A 89 -12.63 -7.61 -10.55
N ILE A 90 -12.51 -6.29 -10.43
CA ILE A 90 -12.39 -5.59 -9.15
C ILE A 90 -13.56 -4.63 -9.04
N ASP A 91 -14.40 -4.82 -8.00
CA ASP A 91 -15.66 -4.12 -7.85
C ASP A 91 -15.52 -2.69 -7.33
N GLY A 92 -14.41 -2.39 -6.64
CA GLY A 92 -14.18 -1.06 -6.09
C GLY A 92 -12.79 -0.90 -5.48
N TYR A 93 -12.51 0.31 -5.01
CA TYR A 93 -11.25 0.62 -4.33
C TYR A 93 -11.49 1.54 -3.14
N MET A 94 -10.56 1.50 -2.22
CA MET A 94 -10.40 2.48 -1.15
C MET A 94 -8.96 2.97 -1.17
N ALA A 95 -8.76 4.26 -1.07
CA ALA A 95 -7.43 4.86 -1.03
C ALA A 95 -7.37 5.93 0.06
N GLY A 96 -6.24 6.03 0.71
CA GLY A 96 -5.97 7.03 1.73
C GLY A 96 -4.50 7.41 1.76
N SER A 97 -4.22 8.61 2.27
CA SER A 97 -2.85 8.98 2.63
C SER A 97 -2.33 8.05 3.73
N ILE A 98 -1.03 7.85 3.76
CA ILE A 98 -0.39 7.03 4.81
C ILE A 98 -0.63 7.63 6.21
N ASP A 99 -0.85 8.93 6.30
CA ASP A 99 -1.10 9.64 7.56
C ASP A 99 -2.39 9.17 8.24
N ILE A 100 -3.38 8.69 7.46
CA ILE A 100 -4.65 8.15 8.00
C ILE A 100 -4.43 6.89 8.85
N ILE A 101 -3.30 6.21 8.69
CA ILE A 101 -2.99 4.98 9.44
C ILE A 101 -3.01 5.25 10.94
N ASN A 102 -2.47 6.38 11.39
CA ASN A 102 -2.44 6.73 12.80
C ASN A 102 -3.87 6.96 13.34
N GLU A 103 -4.70 7.67 12.59
CA GLU A 103 -6.09 7.93 12.97
C GLU A 103 -6.92 6.64 13.05
N LEU A 104 -6.77 5.76 12.06
CA LEU A 104 -7.44 4.46 12.04
C LEU A 104 -6.95 3.56 13.18
N ASN A 105 -5.65 3.56 13.44
CA ASN A 105 -5.05 2.82 14.54
C ASN A 105 -5.59 3.26 15.90
N ASP A 106 -5.66 4.57 16.12
CA ASP A 106 -6.19 5.12 17.36
C ASP A 106 -7.70 4.89 17.50
N TYR A 107 -8.44 4.91 16.39
CA TYR A 107 -9.87 4.62 16.37
C TYR A 107 -10.20 3.21 16.88
N VAL A 108 -9.36 2.21 16.56
CA VAL A 108 -9.51 0.84 17.09
C VAL A 108 -8.85 0.64 18.46
N GLY A 109 -8.37 1.71 19.07
CA GLY A 109 -7.74 1.68 20.40
C GLY A 109 -6.28 1.24 20.40
N GLY A 110 -5.61 1.25 19.25
CA GLY A 110 -4.22 0.81 19.07
C GLY A 110 -4.09 -0.66 18.71
N VAL A 111 -3.17 -0.96 17.80
CA VAL A 111 -2.92 -2.31 17.28
C VAL A 111 -1.67 -2.89 17.95
N GLU A 112 -1.73 -4.14 18.40
CA GLU A 112 -0.58 -4.85 18.95
C GLU A 112 0.17 -5.61 17.85
N VAL A 113 1.50 -5.41 17.80
CA VAL A 113 2.39 -6.10 16.86
C VAL A 113 3.61 -6.64 17.60
N THR A 114 4.14 -7.78 17.17
CA THR A 114 5.43 -8.27 17.64
C THR A 114 6.52 -7.80 16.69
N ILE A 115 7.56 -7.19 17.22
CA ILE A 115 8.67 -6.67 16.42
C ILE A 115 9.54 -7.83 15.93
N GLU A 116 9.56 -8.08 14.63
CA GLU A 116 10.32 -9.16 14.01
C GLU A 116 11.67 -8.70 13.45
N ASP A 117 11.79 -7.43 13.09
CA ASP A 117 12.97 -6.85 12.46
C ASP A 117 14.03 -6.40 13.46
N ASP A 118 15.30 -6.53 13.08
CA ASP A 118 16.41 -5.87 13.76
C ASP A 118 16.51 -4.40 13.31
N GLY A 119 16.95 -3.52 14.22
CA GLY A 119 17.25 -2.12 13.91
C GLY A 119 16.03 -1.23 13.75
N LEU A 120 14.83 -1.72 14.05
CA LEU A 120 13.61 -0.93 13.98
C LEU A 120 13.53 0.12 15.11
N GLU A 121 14.38 0.00 16.14
CA GLU A 121 14.58 0.98 17.20
C GLU A 121 14.97 2.36 16.65
N ALA A 122 15.54 2.43 15.45
CA ALA A 122 15.84 3.68 14.77
C ALA A 122 14.58 4.46 14.35
N ALA A 123 13.46 3.77 14.14
CA ALA A 123 12.17 4.40 13.88
C ALA A 123 11.47 4.82 15.18
N ASN A 124 11.53 3.97 16.20
CA ASN A 124 11.01 4.24 17.54
C ASN A 124 11.76 3.37 18.57
N PRO A 125 12.29 3.93 19.66
CA PRO A 125 13.04 3.17 20.68
C PRO A 125 12.26 2.00 21.31
N ALA A 126 10.92 2.01 21.25
CA ALA A 126 10.07 0.92 21.74
C ALA A 126 10.05 -0.30 20.80
N PHE A 127 10.52 -0.18 19.57
CA PHE A 127 10.47 -1.23 18.56
C PHE A 127 11.65 -2.21 18.70
N VAL A 128 11.77 -2.80 19.87
CA VAL A 128 12.83 -3.77 20.17
C VAL A 128 12.43 -5.15 19.66
N LYS A 129 13.29 -5.80 18.88
CA LYS A 129 13.03 -7.15 18.34
C LYS A 129 12.60 -8.15 19.41
N GLY A 130 11.55 -8.91 19.10
CA GLY A 130 10.95 -9.90 20.00
C GLY A 130 9.96 -9.33 21.02
N GLN A 131 9.83 -8.02 21.13
CA GLN A 131 8.85 -7.38 21.99
C GLN A 131 7.50 -7.25 21.28
N THR A 132 6.41 -7.43 22.02
CA THR A 132 5.07 -7.05 21.56
C THR A 132 4.79 -5.63 22.02
N VAL A 133 4.44 -4.77 21.06
CA VAL A 133 4.24 -3.35 21.27
C VAL A 133 2.83 -2.97 20.82
N LYS A 134 2.11 -2.23 21.63
CA LYS A 134 0.88 -1.56 21.24
C LYS A 134 1.24 -0.28 20.51
N LEU A 135 0.84 -0.17 19.25
CA LEU A 135 1.08 1.02 18.45
C LEU A 135 0.07 2.10 18.83
N GLU A 136 0.56 3.27 19.22
CA GLU A 136 -0.25 4.42 19.62
C GLU A 136 0.31 5.70 18.98
N GLY A 137 -0.56 6.69 18.71
CA GLY A 137 -0.18 7.94 18.07
C GLY A 137 0.51 7.71 16.72
N ASP A 138 1.73 8.25 16.53
CA ASP A 138 2.48 8.16 15.28
C ASP A 138 3.25 6.82 15.10
N MET A 139 3.11 5.90 16.05
CA MET A 139 3.85 4.63 16.02
C MET A 139 3.39 3.72 14.87
N ALA A 140 2.11 3.73 14.53
CA ALA A 140 1.58 2.90 13.44
C ALA A 140 2.19 3.30 12.08
N GLU A 141 2.22 4.60 11.77
CA GLU A 141 2.88 5.09 10.56
C GLU A 141 4.37 4.77 10.57
N ARG A 142 5.08 5.05 11.65
CA ARG A 142 6.51 4.74 11.78
C ARG A 142 6.79 3.26 11.55
N PHE A 143 5.97 2.37 12.10
CA PHE A 143 6.11 0.93 11.95
C PHE A 143 5.97 0.49 10.48
N VAL A 144 4.95 0.94 9.77
CA VAL A 144 4.68 0.51 8.39
C VAL A 144 5.55 1.22 7.35
N ARG A 145 6.09 2.40 7.67
CA ARG A 145 6.80 3.27 6.73
C ARG A 145 8.31 3.15 6.80
N TYR A 146 8.86 2.84 7.97
CA TYR A 146 10.32 2.82 8.17
C TYR A 146 11.03 1.94 7.14
N ARG A 147 12.15 2.44 6.65
CA ARG A 147 13.01 1.74 5.73
C ARG A 147 14.46 2.04 6.09
N ASP A 148 15.21 1.02 6.45
CA ASP A 148 16.66 1.11 6.55
C ASP A 148 17.25 1.07 5.13
N THR A 149 17.67 2.23 4.61
CA THR A 149 18.23 2.34 3.27
C THR A 149 19.66 1.78 3.14
N SER A 150 20.29 1.42 4.26
CA SER A 150 21.64 0.85 4.29
C SER A 150 21.64 -0.69 4.20
N ALA A 151 20.50 -1.33 4.43
CA ALA A 151 20.36 -2.79 4.41
C ALA A 151 19.86 -3.30 3.06
N GLU A 152 20.16 -4.56 2.74
CA GLU A 152 19.58 -5.26 1.59
C GLU A 152 18.13 -5.68 1.88
N PHE A 153 17.32 -5.88 0.81
CA PHE A 153 15.93 -6.36 0.87
C PHE A 153 14.95 -5.51 1.70
N THR A 154 15.25 -4.25 1.93
CA THR A 154 14.45 -3.34 2.77
C THR A 154 13.02 -3.13 2.29
N ALA A 155 12.76 -3.29 0.98
CA ALA A 155 11.41 -3.23 0.43
C ALA A 155 10.57 -4.43 0.89
N MET A 156 11.14 -5.64 0.92
CA MET A 156 10.45 -6.85 1.38
C MET A 156 10.16 -6.80 2.88
N THR A 157 11.12 -6.34 3.67
CA THR A 157 10.97 -6.16 5.12
C THR A 157 9.85 -5.17 5.44
N ARG A 158 9.79 -4.04 4.73
CA ARG A 158 8.69 -3.09 4.85
C ARG A 158 7.34 -3.73 4.48
N MET A 159 7.28 -4.50 3.38
CA MET A 159 6.06 -5.21 2.99
C MET A 159 5.60 -6.20 4.05
N SER A 160 6.52 -6.94 4.67
CA SER A 160 6.20 -7.86 5.77
C SER A 160 5.53 -7.13 6.94
N ARG A 161 6.08 -5.98 7.35
CA ARG A 161 5.49 -5.14 8.41
C ARG A 161 4.11 -4.57 8.03
N GLN A 162 3.95 -4.11 6.79
CA GLN A 162 2.65 -3.65 6.30
C GLN A 162 1.60 -4.76 6.36
N ARG A 163 1.98 -5.98 5.97
CA ARG A 163 1.11 -7.15 6.06
C ARG A 163 0.79 -7.50 7.51
N GLN A 164 1.81 -7.51 8.39
CA GLN A 164 1.63 -7.77 9.81
C GLN A 164 0.66 -6.78 10.45
N TYR A 165 0.84 -5.50 10.16
CA TYR A 165 -0.06 -4.44 10.63
C TYR A 165 -1.50 -4.65 10.11
N ALA A 166 -1.68 -4.93 8.82
CA ALA A 166 -3.01 -5.12 8.24
C ALA A 166 -3.77 -6.28 8.89
N ILE A 167 -3.10 -7.41 9.17
CA ILE A 167 -3.69 -8.56 9.86
C ILE A 167 -4.05 -8.20 11.31
N ALA A 168 -3.14 -7.54 12.02
CA ALA A 168 -3.38 -7.14 13.40
C ALA A 168 -4.51 -6.09 13.52
N PHE A 169 -4.59 -5.18 12.55
CA PHE A 169 -5.67 -4.19 12.45
C PHE A 169 -7.04 -4.85 12.16
N GLU A 170 -7.08 -5.85 11.26
CA GLU A 170 -8.30 -6.64 11.01
C GLU A 170 -8.80 -7.29 12.29
N HIS A 171 -7.90 -7.90 13.07
CA HIS A 171 -8.27 -8.50 14.36
C HIS A 171 -8.82 -7.46 15.33
N ALA A 172 -8.22 -6.27 15.38
CA ALA A 172 -8.67 -5.21 16.27
C ALA A 172 -10.05 -4.64 15.91
N ILE A 173 -10.42 -4.60 14.62
CA ILE A 173 -11.76 -4.18 14.17
C ILE A 173 -12.84 -5.22 14.54
N THR A 174 -12.48 -6.49 14.56
CA THR A 174 -13.44 -7.60 14.73
C THR A 174 -13.58 -8.05 16.18
N ALA A 175 -12.78 -7.51 17.09
CA ALA A 175 -12.79 -7.82 18.53
C ALA A 175 -13.81 -6.98 19.30
#